data_f8a7706fb71ff1cabdc3cfa5c4af4658
#
_entry.id   f8a7706fb71ff1cabdc3cfa5c4af4658
#
_cell.length_a   1.000
_cell.length_b   1.000
_cell.length_c   1.000
_cell.angle_alpha   90.00
_cell.angle_beta   90.00
_cell.angle_gamma   90.00
#
_symmetry.space_group_name_H-M   'P 1'
#
loop_
_entity.id
_entity.type
_entity.pdbx_description
1 polymer ?
#
loop_
_entity_poly.entity_id
_entity_poly.type
_entity_poly.pdbx_seq_one_letter_code
_entity_poly.pdbx_strand_id
1 'polypeptide(L)'
;MATQEQIQRVLSLMKETVPGPLCRRIDESSSGAAAVLGCLYHTGQTQTAGQLSARCHVSTARMAVLLKKMEGRGLITRFPGEKDARTVEIALTPRGLAEAQAIGHALEEQVGILIDRIGEDRLTAFAQVAREIGDTMQGT
;
A
#
# COMPACT_ATOMS: atom_id res chain seq x y z
N MET A 1 8.58 -20.89 13.95
CA MET A 1 8.61 -20.25 12.63
C MET A 1 7.20 -19.84 12.22
N ALA A 2 6.99 -18.59 11.84
CA ALA A 2 5.65 -18.10 11.49
C ALA A 2 5.11 -18.83 10.25
N THR A 3 3.84 -19.23 10.31
CA THR A 3 3.17 -19.86 9.18
C THR A 3 2.69 -18.77 8.18
N GLN A 4 2.49 -19.16 6.94
CA GLN A 4 1.97 -18.24 5.91
C GLN A 4 0.61 -17.67 6.32
N GLU A 5 -0.21 -18.47 6.96
CA GLU A 5 -1.52 -18.05 7.45
C GLU A 5 -1.43 -16.97 8.53
N GLN A 6 -0.50 -17.14 9.49
CA GLN A 6 -0.22 -16.12 10.52
C GLN A 6 0.26 -14.83 9.90
N ILE A 7 1.17 -14.90 8.94
CA ILE A 7 1.70 -13.74 8.22
C ILE A 7 0.56 -12.99 7.51
N GLN A 8 -0.33 -13.68 6.82
CA GLN A 8 -1.45 -13.05 6.13
C GLN A 8 -2.45 -12.40 7.09
N ARG A 9 -2.74 -13.04 8.24
CA ARG A 9 -3.61 -12.44 9.26
C ARG A 9 -3.03 -11.12 9.80
N VAL A 10 -1.74 -11.12 10.16
CA VAL A 10 -1.08 -9.92 10.70
C VAL A 10 -0.99 -8.83 9.64
N LEU A 11 -0.65 -9.17 8.41
CA LEU A 11 -0.60 -8.20 7.31
C LEU A 11 -1.97 -7.54 7.06
N SER A 12 -3.04 -8.33 7.05
CA SER A 12 -4.39 -7.80 6.89
C SER A 12 -4.76 -6.83 8.00
N LEU A 13 -4.46 -7.21 9.25
CA LEU A 13 -4.66 -6.34 10.42
C LEU A 13 -3.86 -5.04 10.32
N MET A 14 -2.60 -5.11 9.92
CA MET A 14 -1.75 -3.93 9.77
C MET A 14 -2.27 -2.98 8.68
N LYS A 15 -2.74 -3.51 7.58
CA LYS A 15 -3.32 -2.70 6.49
C LYS A 15 -4.57 -1.94 6.93
N GLU A 16 -5.38 -2.54 7.79
CA GLU A 16 -6.62 -1.94 8.28
C GLU A 16 -6.40 -0.95 9.43
N THR A 17 -5.36 -1.16 10.21
CA THR A 17 -5.22 -0.52 11.52
C THR A 17 -4.03 0.42 11.65
N VAL A 18 -2.99 0.30 10.83
CA VAL A 18 -1.84 1.19 10.93
C VAL A 18 -2.20 2.53 10.27
N PRO A 19 -2.30 3.62 11.05
CA PRO A 19 -2.60 4.92 10.48
C PRO A 19 -1.57 5.32 9.43
N GLY A 20 -2.03 5.89 8.34
CA GLY A 20 -1.19 6.38 7.26
C GLY A 20 0.06 7.16 7.67
N PRO A 21 0.04 7.93 8.79
CA PRO A 21 1.25 8.61 9.30
C PRO A 21 2.37 7.70 9.76
N LEU A 22 2.07 6.54 10.32
CA LEU A 22 3.11 5.59 10.75
C LEU A 22 3.70 4.85 9.54
N CYS A 23 2.86 4.47 8.61
CA CYS A 23 3.28 3.92 7.33
C CYS A 23 4.13 4.91 6.53
N ARG A 24 3.78 6.21 6.57
CA ARG A 24 4.55 7.26 5.88
C ARG A 24 5.98 7.41 6.40
N ARG A 25 6.21 7.23 7.68
CA ARG A 25 7.57 7.30 8.25
C ARG A 25 8.45 6.12 7.84
N ILE A 26 7.84 4.97 7.66
CA ILE A 26 8.53 3.80 7.11
C ILE A 26 8.80 4.00 5.62
N ASP A 27 7.93 4.73 4.94
CA ASP A 27 7.95 4.99 3.49
C ASP A 27 8.75 6.24 3.07
N GLU A 28 9.18 7.08 3.99
CA GLU A 28 9.97 8.28 3.65
C GLU A 28 11.32 7.93 2.99
N SER A 29 11.79 6.70 3.18
CA SER A 29 13.01 6.20 2.54
C SER A 29 12.74 5.47 1.21
N SER A 30 11.54 5.03 0.96
CA SER A 30 11.17 4.31 -0.27
C SER A 30 10.00 5.01 -0.93
N SER A 31 10.25 6.08 -1.64
CA SER A 31 9.31 6.84 -2.48
C SER A 31 7.87 6.29 -2.49
N GLY A 32 6.85 7.11 -2.44
CA GLY A 32 5.43 6.71 -2.53
C GLY A 32 5.07 5.75 -3.67
N ALA A 33 6.04 5.39 -4.52
CA ALA A 33 5.93 4.38 -5.55
C ALA A 33 5.51 3.01 -4.99
N ALA A 34 6.06 2.59 -3.86
CA ALA A 34 5.68 1.32 -3.22
C ALA A 34 4.20 1.29 -2.84
N ALA A 35 3.67 2.40 -2.33
CA ALA A 35 2.25 2.51 -1.98
C ALA A 35 1.36 2.42 -3.23
N VAL A 36 1.74 3.07 -4.32
CA VAL A 36 1.01 3.01 -5.59
C VAL A 36 1.03 1.59 -6.18
N LEU A 37 2.20 0.96 -6.21
CA LEU A 37 2.35 -0.42 -6.68
C LEU A 37 1.49 -1.37 -5.87
N GLY A 38 1.52 -1.25 -4.55
CA GLY A 38 0.70 -2.07 -3.65
C GLY A 38 -0.80 -1.86 -3.89
N CYS A 39 -1.23 -0.63 -4.06
CA CYS A 39 -2.62 -0.29 -4.32
C CYS A 39 -3.13 -0.91 -5.63
N LEU A 40 -2.36 -0.79 -6.70
CA LEU A 40 -2.71 -1.37 -8.00
C LEU A 40 -2.68 -2.90 -7.97
N TYR A 41 -1.71 -3.47 -7.27
CA TYR A 41 -1.57 -4.92 -7.14
C TYR A 41 -2.71 -5.55 -6.35
N HIS A 42 -3.05 -4.98 -5.19
CA HIS A 42 -4.07 -5.55 -4.30
C HIS A 42 -5.49 -5.38 -4.83
N THR A 43 -5.78 -4.31 -5.54
CA THR A 43 -7.10 -4.13 -6.15
C THR A 43 -7.27 -5.00 -7.41
N GLY A 44 -6.16 -5.36 -8.07
CA GLY A 44 -6.19 -6.10 -9.33
C GLY A 44 -6.87 -5.35 -10.48
N GLN A 45 -7.12 -4.07 -10.30
CA GLN A 45 -7.88 -3.23 -11.24
C GLN A 45 -7.12 -1.96 -11.56
N THR A 46 -7.50 -1.32 -12.67
CA THR A 46 -7.02 0.01 -12.99
C THR A 46 -7.58 1.03 -12.01
N GLN A 47 -6.82 2.07 -11.76
CA GLN A 47 -7.20 3.16 -10.85
C GLN A 47 -6.96 4.50 -11.54
N THR A 48 -7.78 5.49 -11.24
CA THR A 48 -7.51 6.87 -11.64
C THR A 48 -6.50 7.52 -10.70
N ALA A 49 -5.87 8.61 -11.13
CA ALA A 49 -4.96 9.37 -10.27
C ALA A 49 -5.65 9.88 -8.99
N GLY A 50 -6.92 10.28 -9.10
CA GLY A 50 -7.73 10.70 -7.95
C GLY A 50 -7.96 9.58 -6.94
N GLN A 51 -8.27 8.38 -7.42
CA GLN A 51 -8.44 7.21 -6.56
C GLN A 51 -7.14 6.82 -5.85
N LEU A 52 -6.02 6.86 -6.57
CA LEU A 52 -4.69 6.59 -5.99
C LEU A 52 -4.31 7.64 -4.95
N SER A 53 -4.57 8.92 -5.22
CA SER A 53 -4.33 10.01 -4.25
C SER A 53 -5.10 9.79 -2.95
N ALA A 54 -6.37 9.43 -3.05
CA ALA A 54 -7.22 9.17 -1.88
C ALA A 54 -6.74 7.94 -1.09
N ARG A 55 -6.44 6.85 -1.78
CA ARG A 55 -6.00 5.59 -1.14
C ARG A 55 -4.61 5.69 -0.52
N CYS A 56 -3.68 6.41 -1.16
CA CYS A 56 -2.32 6.58 -0.68
C CYS A 56 -2.15 7.76 0.27
N HIS A 57 -3.20 8.53 0.53
CA HIS A 57 -3.17 9.74 1.36
C HIS A 57 -2.10 10.74 0.90
N VAL A 58 -2.01 10.95 -0.40
CA VAL A 58 -1.05 11.85 -1.05
C VAL A 58 -1.85 12.92 -1.81
N SER A 59 -1.33 14.14 -1.85
CA SER A 59 -1.97 15.22 -2.62
C SER A 59 -2.00 14.88 -4.13
N THR A 60 -2.97 15.45 -4.84
CA THR A 60 -3.11 15.23 -6.29
C THR A 60 -1.88 15.72 -7.05
N ALA A 61 -1.28 16.83 -6.63
CA ALA A 61 -0.06 17.38 -7.24
C ALA A 61 1.14 16.44 -7.06
N ARG A 62 1.34 15.91 -5.86
CA ARG A 62 2.41 14.96 -5.57
C ARG A 62 2.18 13.63 -6.30
N MET A 63 0.94 13.17 -6.36
CA MET A 63 0.59 11.96 -7.09
C MET A 63 0.91 12.10 -8.58
N ALA A 64 0.63 13.23 -9.19
CA ALA A 64 0.93 13.49 -10.60
C ALA A 64 2.44 13.37 -10.88
N VAL A 65 3.28 13.95 -10.02
CA VAL A 65 4.75 13.86 -10.13
C VAL A 65 5.21 12.41 -9.99
N LEU A 66 4.67 11.70 -9.00
CA LEU A 66 5.00 10.31 -8.72
C LEU A 66 4.64 9.39 -9.88
N LEU A 67 3.45 9.53 -10.43
CA LEU A 67 2.99 8.72 -11.56
C LEU A 67 3.83 8.96 -12.83
N LYS A 68 4.21 10.20 -13.09
CA LYS A 68 5.09 10.53 -14.20
C LYS A 68 6.46 9.84 -14.06
N LYS A 69 7.02 9.85 -12.86
CA LYS A 69 8.27 9.14 -12.54
C LYS A 69 8.14 7.63 -12.75
N MET A 70 7.06 7.05 -12.27
CA MET A 70 6.80 5.61 -12.38
C MET A 70 6.59 5.18 -13.83
N GLU A 71 5.89 5.99 -14.61
CA GLU A 71 5.72 5.76 -16.05
C GLU A 71 7.07 5.80 -16.77
N GLY A 72 7.92 6.78 -16.44
CA GLY A 72 9.28 6.88 -17.01
C GLY A 72 10.16 5.67 -16.67
N ARG A 73 9.93 5.03 -15.53
CA ARG A 73 10.63 3.79 -15.12
C ARG A 73 10.00 2.51 -15.70
N GLY A 74 8.90 2.64 -16.44
CA GLY A 74 8.21 1.50 -17.04
C GLY A 74 7.42 0.64 -16.06
N LEU A 75 7.02 1.19 -14.90
CA LEU A 75 6.28 0.48 -13.87
C LEU A 75 4.77 0.52 -14.06
N ILE A 76 4.28 1.60 -14.66
CA ILE A 76 2.87 1.82 -14.93
C ILE A 76 2.66 2.29 -16.36
N THR A 77 1.44 2.11 -16.84
CA THR A 77 0.98 2.66 -18.10
C THR A 77 -0.29 3.48 -17.86
N ARG A 78 -0.52 4.48 -18.68
CA ARG A 78 -1.70 5.34 -18.64
C ARG A 78 -2.48 5.17 -19.93
N PHE A 79 -3.79 5.15 -19.82
CA PHE A 79 -4.68 5.05 -20.97
C PHE A 79 -6.02 5.74 -20.67
N PRO A 80 -6.77 6.16 -21.72
CA PRO A 80 -8.10 6.75 -21.52
C PRO A 80 -9.07 5.72 -20.93
N GLY A 81 -9.98 6.18 -20.05
CA GLY A 81 -11.02 5.35 -19.50
C GLY A 81 -12.02 4.87 -20.57
N GLU A 82 -12.52 3.65 -20.44
CA GLU A 82 -13.49 3.07 -21.38
C GLU A 82 -14.83 3.81 -21.35
N LYS A 83 -15.29 4.20 -20.16
CA LYS A 83 -16.58 4.86 -19.95
C LYS A 83 -16.53 6.35 -20.20
N ASP A 84 -15.39 6.99 -19.94
CA ASP A 84 -15.17 8.42 -20.14
C ASP A 84 -13.71 8.63 -20.56
N ALA A 85 -13.52 9.03 -21.81
CA ALA A 85 -12.20 9.29 -22.38
C ALA A 85 -11.47 10.48 -21.73
N ARG A 86 -12.16 11.28 -20.91
CA ARG A 86 -11.55 12.39 -20.15
C ARG A 86 -10.81 11.89 -18.92
N THR A 87 -11.17 10.72 -18.39
CA THR A 87 -10.46 10.10 -17.29
C THR A 87 -9.23 9.36 -17.80
N VAL A 88 -8.16 9.40 -17.01
CA VAL A 88 -6.95 8.63 -17.27
C VAL A 88 -6.88 7.50 -16.27
N GLU A 89 -6.83 6.30 -16.79
CA GLU A 89 -6.70 5.06 -16.02
C GLU A 89 -5.22 4.65 -15.96
N ILE A 90 -4.84 4.08 -14.83
CA ILE A 90 -3.46 3.69 -14.54
C ILE A 90 -3.45 2.19 -14.24
N ALA A 91 -2.54 1.48 -14.88
CA ALA A 91 -2.36 0.05 -14.70
C ALA A 91 -0.89 -0.31 -14.51
N LEU A 92 -0.64 -1.44 -13.86
CA LEU A 92 0.71 -2.00 -13.76
C LEU A 92 1.16 -2.53 -15.12
N THR A 93 2.42 -2.30 -15.45
CA THR A 93 3.12 -3.04 -16.51
C THR A 93 3.57 -4.40 -15.94
N PRO A 94 4.01 -5.36 -16.79
CA PRO A 94 4.64 -6.59 -16.31
C PRO A 94 5.81 -6.33 -15.36
N ARG A 95 6.61 -5.30 -15.62
CA ARG A 95 7.71 -4.87 -14.74
C ARG A 95 7.19 -4.34 -13.41
N GLY A 96 6.14 -3.51 -13.44
CA GLY A 96 5.49 -2.99 -12.22
C GLY A 96 4.89 -4.10 -11.39
N LEU A 97 4.26 -5.10 -12.02
CA LEU A 97 3.73 -6.27 -11.35
C LEU A 97 4.83 -7.06 -10.63
N ALA A 98 5.94 -7.31 -11.30
CA ALA A 98 7.08 -8.03 -10.72
C ALA A 98 7.67 -7.28 -9.51
N GLU A 99 7.79 -5.96 -9.61
CA GLU A 99 8.29 -5.13 -8.51
C GLU A 99 7.31 -5.11 -7.33
N ALA A 100 6.00 -5.00 -7.60
CA ALA A 100 4.97 -5.08 -6.57
C ALA A 100 4.99 -6.41 -5.82
N GLN A 101 5.17 -7.52 -6.54
CA GLN A 101 5.29 -8.85 -5.95
C GLN A 101 6.54 -8.98 -5.08
N ALA A 102 7.68 -8.45 -5.54
CA ALA A 102 8.93 -8.46 -4.77
C ALA A 102 8.80 -7.68 -3.46
N ILE A 103 8.17 -6.52 -3.50
CA ILE A 103 7.88 -5.71 -2.30
C ILE A 103 6.96 -6.48 -1.35
N GLY A 104 5.92 -7.13 -1.87
CA GLY A 104 5.01 -7.94 -1.09
C GLY A 104 5.71 -9.09 -0.37
N HIS A 105 6.58 -9.82 -1.06
CA HIS A 105 7.37 -10.91 -0.47
C HIS A 105 8.33 -10.40 0.60
N ALA A 106 9.01 -9.29 0.36
CA ALA A 106 9.90 -8.69 1.36
C ALA A 106 9.12 -8.29 2.63
N LEU A 107 7.93 -7.75 2.48
CA LEU A 107 7.06 -7.38 3.60
C LEU A 107 6.59 -8.64 4.37
N GLU A 108 6.22 -9.69 3.67
CA GLU A 108 5.83 -10.97 4.30
C GLU A 108 6.97 -11.57 5.13
N GLU A 109 8.20 -11.53 4.63
CA GLU A 109 9.39 -11.97 5.37
C GLU A 109 9.59 -11.14 6.65
N GLN A 110 9.46 -9.83 6.56
CA GLN A 110 9.59 -8.92 7.70
C GLN A 110 8.54 -9.21 8.76
N VAL A 111 7.29 -9.40 8.35
CA VAL A 111 6.19 -9.74 9.27
C VAL A 111 6.41 -11.10 9.90
N GLY A 112 6.92 -12.07 9.14
CA GLY A 112 7.28 -13.38 9.67
C GLY A 112 8.31 -13.29 10.81
N ILE A 113 9.33 -12.46 10.63
CA ILE A 113 10.34 -12.21 11.66
C ILE A 113 9.72 -11.56 12.91
N LEU A 114 8.81 -10.60 12.72
CA LEU A 114 8.12 -9.95 13.83
C LEU A 114 7.26 -10.95 14.62
N ILE A 115 6.54 -11.82 13.93
CA ILE A 115 5.72 -12.84 14.56
C ILE A 115 6.60 -13.79 15.38
N ASP A 116 7.73 -14.22 14.83
CA ASP A 116 8.66 -15.13 15.53
C ASP A 116 9.28 -14.49 16.78
N ARG A 117 9.55 -13.20 16.74
CA ARG A 117 10.21 -12.48 17.86
C ARG A 117 9.23 -11.95 18.90
N ILE A 118 8.09 -11.45 18.48
CA ILE A 118 7.12 -10.74 19.34
C ILE A 118 5.94 -11.62 19.68
N GLY A 119 5.50 -12.45 18.74
CA GLY A 119 4.31 -13.28 18.84
C GLY A 119 3.09 -12.64 18.17
N GLU A 120 2.27 -13.48 17.56
CA GLU A 120 1.05 -13.03 16.83
C GLU A 120 0.08 -12.30 17.76
N ASP A 121 -0.13 -12.82 18.99
CA ASP A 121 -1.10 -12.25 19.95
C ASP A 121 -0.75 -10.81 20.33
N ARG A 122 0.53 -10.55 20.60
CA ARG A 122 0.99 -9.20 20.95
C ARG A 122 0.90 -8.23 19.79
N LEU A 123 1.22 -8.68 18.57
CA LEU A 123 1.09 -7.87 17.37
C LEU A 123 -0.38 -7.54 17.08
N THR A 124 -1.28 -8.52 17.27
CA THR A 124 -2.72 -8.31 17.13
C THR A 124 -3.25 -7.31 18.17
N ALA A 125 -2.82 -7.45 19.43
CA ALA A 125 -3.20 -6.51 20.49
C ALA A 125 -2.73 -5.08 20.17
N PHE A 126 -1.51 -4.92 19.69
CA PHE A 126 -0.97 -3.63 19.28
C PHE A 126 -1.81 -3.01 18.13
N ALA A 127 -2.15 -3.80 17.12
CA ALA A 127 -2.96 -3.34 16.00
C ALA A 127 -4.35 -2.88 16.47
N GLN A 128 -4.97 -3.61 17.38
CA GLN A 128 -6.26 -3.25 17.96
C GLN A 128 -6.19 -1.92 18.73
N VAL A 129 -5.17 -1.73 19.56
CA VAL A 129 -4.95 -0.49 20.31
C VAL A 129 -4.70 0.68 19.34
N ALA A 130 -3.91 0.48 18.32
CA ALA A 130 -3.64 1.50 17.29
C ALA A 130 -4.94 1.95 16.60
N ARG A 131 -5.83 1.00 16.31
CA ARG A 131 -7.15 1.29 15.73
C ARG A 131 -8.02 2.12 16.68
N GLU A 132 -8.09 1.73 17.96
CA GLU A 132 -8.86 2.47 18.97
C GLU A 132 -8.36 3.90 19.13
N ILE A 133 -7.05 4.11 19.10
CA ILE A 133 -6.45 5.45 19.13
C ILE A 133 -6.89 6.26 17.92
N GLY A 134 -6.81 5.65 16.71
CA GLY A 134 -7.22 6.29 15.47
C GLY A 134 -8.69 6.71 15.49
N ASP A 135 -9.57 5.81 15.89
CA ASP A 135 -11.00 6.06 15.98
C ASP A 135 -11.33 7.18 17.01
N THR A 136 -10.66 7.14 18.15
CA THR A 136 -10.83 8.16 19.21
C THR A 136 -10.39 9.55 18.73
N MET A 137 -9.29 9.62 18.00
CA MET A 137 -8.78 10.90 17.48
C MET A 137 -9.62 11.46 16.35
N GLN A 138 -10.29 10.63 15.58
CA GLN A 138 -11.18 11.06 14.49
C GLN A 138 -12.57 11.46 15.02
N GLY A 139 -12.98 10.95 16.16
CA GLY A 139 -14.27 11.28 16.80
C GLY A 139 -14.29 12.59 17.58
N THR A 140 -13.16 13.24 17.68
CA THR A 140 -13.03 14.57 18.28
C THR A 140 -12.73 15.61 17.23
#